data_29aee4914d83adae6d69aba29933cecd
#
_entry.id   29aee4914d83adae6d69aba29933cecd
#
_cell.length_a   1.000
_cell.length_b   1.000
_cell.length_c   1.000
_cell.angle_alpha   90.00
_cell.angle_beta   90.00
_cell.angle_gamma   90.00
#
_symmetry.space_group_name_H-M   'P 1'
#
loop_
_entity.id
_entity.type
_entity.pdbx_description
1 polymer ?
#
loop_
_entity_poly.entity_id
_entity_poly.type
_entity_poly.pdbx_seq_one_letter_code
_entity_poly.pdbx_strand_id
1 'polypeptide(L)'
;FEGSKTNFENSEWKQRLVVVNLPLQKHIPECKLDCIISNPPYFIDDLKNQDATKSQARHTDTLSFKELINFAEIHLSEMGTFSLILPKTESEIFRNIASESELHLQQIAFIQPNKNKSINRVMMCFGKEEKELNEETFCVYQSHQVYSERHHELTRNFYLDK
;
A
#
# COMPACT_ATOMS: atom_id res chain seq x y z
N PHE A 1 0.88 15.34 10.44
CA PHE A 1 -0.47 15.90 10.26
C PHE A 1 -0.44 17.34 9.77
N GLU A 2 0.17 18.29 10.50
CA GLU A 2 0.19 19.72 10.14
C GLU A 2 0.78 19.97 8.73
N GLY A 3 1.88 19.32 8.38
CA GLY A 3 2.45 19.43 7.03
C GLY A 3 1.50 18.95 5.91
N SER A 4 0.79 17.86 6.13
CA SER A 4 -0.20 17.37 5.17
C SER A 4 -1.37 18.33 5.04
N LYS A 5 -1.85 18.88 6.16
CA LYS A 5 -2.93 19.89 6.20
C LYS A 5 -2.53 21.14 5.41
N THR A 6 -1.35 21.69 5.67
CA THR A 6 -0.83 22.85 4.95
C THR A 6 -0.71 22.60 3.45
N ASN A 7 -0.22 21.42 3.06
CA ASN A 7 -0.10 21.04 1.64
C ASN A 7 -1.47 20.96 0.96
N PHE A 8 -2.48 20.39 1.64
CA PHE A 8 -3.84 20.30 1.10
C PHE A 8 -4.50 21.66 0.98
N GLU A 9 -4.37 22.52 1.99
CA GLU A 9 -4.91 23.89 1.99
C GLU A 9 -4.32 24.77 0.87
N ASN A 10 -3.05 24.53 0.51
CA ASN A 10 -2.35 25.22 -0.57
C ASN A 10 -2.55 24.58 -1.95
N SER A 11 -3.23 23.43 -2.04
CA SER A 11 -3.48 22.73 -3.28
C SER A 11 -4.64 23.37 -4.06
N GLU A 12 -4.59 23.29 -5.38
CA GLU A 12 -5.72 23.63 -6.26
C GLU A 12 -6.95 22.75 -5.99
N TRP A 13 -6.75 21.57 -5.37
CA TRP A 13 -7.78 20.58 -5.04
C TRP A 13 -8.29 20.65 -3.61
N LYS A 14 -7.97 21.71 -2.86
CA LYS A 14 -8.29 21.85 -1.43
C LYS A 14 -9.75 21.57 -1.05
N GLN A 15 -10.70 21.88 -1.95
CA GLN A 15 -12.13 21.62 -1.72
C GLN A 15 -12.53 20.14 -1.86
N ARG A 16 -11.62 19.28 -2.39
CA ARG A 16 -11.83 17.85 -2.59
C ARG A 16 -10.96 17.00 -1.67
N LEU A 17 -10.11 17.63 -0.87
CA LEU A 17 -9.14 16.96 -0.01
C LEU A 17 -9.52 17.14 1.46
N VAL A 18 -9.54 16.05 2.19
CA VAL A 18 -9.77 16.02 3.64
C VAL A 18 -8.58 15.33 4.30
N VAL A 19 -8.03 15.98 5.34
CA VAL A 19 -6.98 15.39 6.17
C VAL A 19 -7.59 14.92 7.48
N VAL A 20 -7.44 13.64 7.76
CA VAL A 20 -7.93 13.01 8.97
C VAL A 20 -6.74 12.56 9.83
N ASN A 21 -6.67 13.01 11.08
CA ASN A 21 -5.64 12.61 12.04
C ASN A 21 -6.21 11.59 13.03
N LEU A 22 -6.46 10.39 12.54
CA LEU A 22 -6.97 9.28 13.33
C LEU A 22 -6.20 7.99 12.99
N PRO A 23 -6.02 7.08 13.94
CA PRO A 23 -5.66 5.70 13.61
C PRO A 23 -6.71 5.09 12.68
N LEU A 24 -6.26 4.25 11.73
CA LEU A 24 -7.16 3.61 10.77
C LEU A 24 -8.29 2.84 11.46
N GLN A 25 -7.99 2.19 12.58
CA GLN A 25 -8.93 1.42 13.39
C GLN A 25 -10.10 2.25 13.95
N LYS A 26 -9.95 3.57 13.98
CA LYS A 26 -10.97 4.52 14.46
C LYS A 26 -11.62 5.32 13.34
N HIS A 27 -11.14 5.16 12.12
CA HIS A 27 -11.68 5.88 10.97
C HIS A 27 -12.86 5.13 10.37
N ILE A 28 -14.00 5.78 10.31
CA ILE A 28 -15.22 5.27 9.67
C ILE A 28 -15.56 6.22 8.51
N PRO A 29 -15.32 5.83 7.26
CA PRO A 29 -15.71 6.62 6.10
C PRO A 29 -17.23 6.81 6.03
N GLU A 30 -17.68 7.96 5.57
CA GLU A 30 -19.11 8.27 5.40
C GLU A 30 -19.77 7.45 4.28
N CYS A 31 -18.97 6.96 3.33
CA CYS A 31 -19.43 6.14 2.21
C CYS A 31 -18.40 5.04 1.88
N LYS A 32 -18.79 4.10 1.02
CA LYS A 32 -17.85 3.12 0.47
C LYS A 32 -16.80 3.84 -0.38
N LEU A 33 -15.58 3.31 -0.36
CA LEU A 33 -14.41 3.88 -1.02
C LEU A 33 -14.15 3.19 -2.36
N ASP A 34 -14.02 3.95 -3.43
CA ASP A 34 -13.70 3.39 -4.75
C ASP A 34 -12.21 3.08 -4.91
N CYS A 35 -11.37 3.72 -4.10
CA CYS A 35 -9.93 3.49 -4.12
C CYS A 35 -9.34 3.64 -2.72
N ILE A 36 -8.60 2.64 -2.28
CA ILE A 36 -7.78 2.67 -1.08
C ILE A 36 -6.32 2.50 -1.51
N ILE A 37 -5.45 3.41 -1.10
CA ILE A 37 -4.02 3.32 -1.36
C ILE A 37 -3.28 3.35 -0.02
N SER A 38 -2.33 2.43 0.16
CA SER A 38 -1.55 2.35 1.38
C SER A 38 -0.06 2.11 1.11
N ASN A 39 0.76 2.80 1.88
CA ASN A 39 2.17 2.46 2.09
C ASN A 39 2.33 2.24 3.60
N PRO A 40 1.93 1.06 4.10
CA PRO A 40 1.86 0.82 5.53
C PRO A 40 3.26 0.73 6.15
N PRO A 41 3.42 1.04 7.44
CA PRO A 41 4.68 0.81 8.13
C PRO A 41 5.04 -0.68 8.16
N TYR A 42 6.34 -1.00 8.01
CA TYR A 42 6.83 -2.38 7.83
C TYR A 42 7.21 -3.06 9.15
N PHE A 43 6.45 -2.89 10.19
CA PHE A 43 6.76 -3.49 11.48
C PHE A 43 6.29 -4.95 11.55
N ILE A 44 7.21 -5.89 11.25
CA ILE A 44 7.02 -7.32 11.51
C ILE A 44 7.55 -7.60 12.93
N ASP A 45 6.95 -7.03 13.96
CA ASP A 45 7.30 -7.39 15.33
C ASP A 45 6.53 -8.64 15.84
N ASP A 46 5.52 -9.10 15.12
CA ASP A 46 4.69 -10.23 15.55
C ASP A 46 5.35 -11.61 15.38
N LEU A 47 6.44 -11.73 14.62
CA LEU A 47 7.05 -13.05 14.34
C LEU A 47 8.40 -13.30 15.08
N LYS A 48 8.99 -12.32 15.74
CA LYS A 48 10.34 -12.48 16.33
C LYS A 48 10.45 -12.42 17.85
N ASN A 49 9.42 -12.02 18.58
CA ASN A 49 9.49 -11.97 20.04
C ASN A 49 8.47 -12.90 20.71
N GLN A 50 8.93 -14.11 21.05
CA GLN A 50 8.25 -15.01 22.01
C GLN A 50 8.31 -14.49 23.48
N ASP A 51 8.79 -13.27 23.71
CA ASP A 51 8.74 -12.63 25.03
C ASP A 51 7.41 -11.90 25.21
N ALA A 52 6.42 -12.62 25.70
CA ALA A 52 5.05 -12.18 25.92
C ALA A 52 4.90 -10.92 26.81
N THR A 53 5.91 -10.52 27.55
CA THR A 53 5.87 -9.38 28.48
C THR A 53 6.19 -8.01 27.84
N LYS A 54 6.88 -7.98 26.68
CA LYS A 54 7.17 -6.74 25.94
C LYS A 54 6.18 -6.48 24.80
N SER A 55 5.46 -7.49 24.37
CA SER A 55 4.45 -7.47 23.33
C SER A 55 3.22 -6.64 23.73
N GLN A 56 2.75 -6.78 24.96
CA GLN A 56 1.47 -6.20 25.40
C GLN A 56 1.42 -4.67 25.46
N ALA A 57 2.58 -3.98 25.59
CA ALA A 57 2.64 -2.53 25.69
C ALA A 57 2.80 -1.80 24.33
N ARG A 58 3.11 -2.53 23.22
CA ARG A 58 3.32 -1.96 21.88
C ARG A 58 2.16 -2.24 20.90
N HIS A 59 1.25 -3.15 21.28
CA HIS A 59 0.13 -3.57 20.40
C HIS A 59 -1.00 -2.56 20.21
N THR A 60 -1.01 -1.45 20.95
CA THR A 60 -2.11 -0.49 20.89
C THR A 60 -1.99 0.60 19.83
N ASP A 61 -0.80 0.79 19.23
CA ASP A 61 -0.55 1.94 18.34
C ASP A 61 -0.05 1.57 16.92
N THR A 62 0.15 0.30 16.61
CA THR A 62 0.64 -0.13 15.28
C THR A 62 -0.47 -0.79 14.47
N LEU A 63 -0.63 -0.33 13.23
CA LEU A 63 -1.57 -0.92 12.27
C LEU A 63 -1.07 -2.29 11.79
N SER A 64 -1.80 -3.36 12.10
CA SER A 64 -1.50 -4.70 11.59
C SER A 64 -2.02 -4.91 10.15
N PHE A 65 -1.43 -5.86 9.43
CA PHE A 65 -1.92 -6.23 8.09
C PHE A 65 -3.37 -6.73 8.12
N LYS A 66 -3.74 -7.46 9.16
CA LYS A 66 -5.12 -7.95 9.33
C LYS A 66 -6.12 -6.80 9.49
N GLU A 67 -5.78 -5.77 10.27
CA GLU A 67 -6.64 -4.59 10.43
C GLU A 67 -6.76 -3.79 9.13
N LEU A 68 -5.66 -3.68 8.36
CA LEU A 68 -5.68 -3.00 7.06
C LEU A 68 -6.54 -3.75 6.03
N ILE A 69 -6.43 -5.08 5.97
CA ILE A 69 -7.25 -5.93 5.11
C ILE A 69 -8.72 -5.82 5.52
N ASN A 70 -9.01 -5.93 6.80
CA ASN A 70 -10.38 -5.85 7.34
C ASN A 70 -11.02 -4.48 7.04
N PHE A 71 -10.24 -3.40 7.18
CA PHE A 71 -10.70 -2.07 6.80
C PHE A 71 -11.06 -2.00 5.31
N ALA A 72 -10.20 -2.50 4.44
CA ALA A 72 -10.44 -2.52 2.99
C ALA A 72 -11.67 -3.38 2.65
N GLU A 73 -11.79 -4.56 3.20
CA GLU A 73 -12.92 -5.47 2.99
C GLU A 73 -14.27 -4.82 3.37
N ILE A 74 -14.31 -4.16 4.54
CA ILE A 74 -15.51 -3.49 5.03
C ILE A 74 -15.84 -2.24 4.21
N HIS A 75 -14.87 -1.40 3.89
CA HIS A 75 -15.12 -0.06 3.37
C HIS A 75 -14.98 0.09 1.86
N LEU A 76 -14.38 -0.87 1.16
CA LEU A 76 -14.26 -0.84 -0.30
C LEU A 76 -15.64 -0.99 -0.95
N SER A 77 -15.89 -0.24 -2.03
CA SER A 77 -17.06 -0.44 -2.88
C SER A 77 -16.90 -1.72 -3.71
N GLU A 78 -17.99 -2.25 -4.28
CA GLU A 78 -17.98 -3.50 -5.04
C GLU A 78 -17.00 -3.47 -6.23
N MET A 79 -16.88 -2.33 -6.91
CA MET A 79 -15.96 -2.12 -8.02
C MET A 79 -14.66 -1.44 -7.59
N GLY A 80 -14.48 -1.22 -6.30
CA GLY A 80 -13.34 -0.51 -5.74
C GLY A 80 -12.04 -1.31 -5.79
N THR A 81 -10.92 -0.61 -5.66
CA THR A 81 -9.58 -1.20 -5.63
C THR A 81 -8.82 -0.82 -4.37
N PHE A 82 -8.10 -1.78 -3.81
CA PHE A 82 -7.18 -1.58 -2.70
C PHE A 82 -5.75 -1.86 -3.16
N SER A 83 -4.93 -0.82 -3.21
CA SER A 83 -3.54 -0.88 -3.68
C SER A 83 -2.56 -0.60 -2.56
N LEU A 84 -1.47 -1.35 -2.50
CA LEU A 84 -0.41 -1.13 -1.53
C LEU A 84 0.95 -1.53 -2.08
N ILE A 85 2.00 -0.98 -1.45
CA ILE A 85 3.38 -1.31 -1.73
C ILE A 85 4.06 -1.81 -0.46
N LEU A 86 4.78 -2.93 -0.56
CA LEU A 86 5.49 -3.56 0.55
C LEU A 86 6.89 -4.03 0.12
N PRO A 87 7.84 -4.20 1.04
CA PRO A 87 9.02 -5.00 0.77
C PRO A 87 8.62 -6.44 0.42
N LYS A 88 9.51 -7.17 -0.28
CA LYS A 88 9.20 -8.52 -0.79
C LYS A 88 8.74 -9.48 0.29
N THR A 89 9.45 -9.58 1.39
CA THR A 89 9.12 -10.51 2.49
C THR A 89 7.75 -10.20 3.10
N GLU A 90 7.48 -8.91 3.37
CA GLU A 90 6.22 -8.44 3.93
C GLU A 90 5.04 -8.65 2.97
N SER A 91 5.30 -8.54 1.67
CA SER A 91 4.27 -8.80 0.67
C SER A 91 3.81 -10.26 0.64
N GLU A 92 4.71 -11.21 0.89
CA GLU A 92 4.38 -12.63 0.98
C GLU A 92 3.51 -12.91 2.22
N ILE A 93 3.85 -12.30 3.36
CA ILE A 93 3.05 -12.40 4.59
C ILE A 93 1.67 -11.77 4.38
N PHE A 94 1.65 -10.57 3.79
CA PHE A 94 0.38 -9.87 3.52
C PHE A 94 -0.55 -10.69 2.63
N ARG A 95 -0.03 -11.27 1.54
CA ARG A 95 -0.80 -12.13 0.63
C ARG A 95 -1.39 -13.35 1.33
N ASN A 96 -0.61 -13.99 2.22
CA ASN A 96 -1.10 -15.14 2.99
C ASN A 96 -2.26 -14.74 3.91
N ILE A 97 -2.18 -13.59 4.56
CA ILE A 97 -3.29 -13.10 5.40
C ILE A 97 -4.49 -12.70 4.53
N ALA A 98 -4.25 -12.02 3.41
CA ALA A 98 -5.31 -11.57 2.51
C ALA A 98 -6.06 -12.74 1.84
N SER A 99 -5.42 -13.90 1.65
CA SER A 99 -6.09 -15.08 1.10
C SER A 99 -7.19 -15.66 1.99
N GLU A 100 -7.28 -15.24 3.26
CA GLU A 100 -8.33 -15.60 4.19
C GLU A 100 -9.51 -14.60 4.18
N SER A 101 -9.44 -13.52 3.38
CA SER A 101 -10.45 -12.48 3.25
C SER A 101 -11.25 -12.61 1.95
N GLU A 102 -12.28 -11.78 1.78
CA GLU A 102 -13.05 -11.67 0.54
C GLU A 102 -12.37 -10.81 -0.55
N LEU A 103 -11.11 -10.39 -0.33
CA LEU A 103 -10.36 -9.61 -1.30
C LEU A 103 -9.51 -10.49 -2.21
N HIS A 104 -9.68 -10.34 -3.51
CA HIS A 104 -8.96 -11.08 -4.54
C HIS A 104 -7.80 -10.25 -5.09
N LEU A 105 -6.60 -10.84 -5.13
CA LEU A 105 -5.44 -10.20 -5.76
C LEU A 105 -5.64 -10.17 -7.27
N GLN A 106 -5.75 -8.98 -7.83
CA GLN A 106 -6.04 -8.76 -9.26
C GLN A 106 -4.79 -8.35 -10.05
N GLN A 107 -3.85 -7.63 -9.39
CA GLN A 107 -2.61 -7.21 -10.03
C GLN A 107 -1.46 -7.30 -9.03
N ILE A 108 -0.28 -7.71 -9.53
CA ILE A 108 0.95 -7.72 -8.77
C ILE A 108 2.13 -7.25 -9.64
N ALA A 109 2.93 -6.34 -9.12
CA ALA A 109 4.13 -5.86 -9.79
C ALA A 109 5.35 -6.05 -8.89
N PHE A 110 6.32 -6.82 -9.37
CA PHE A 110 7.61 -7.05 -8.71
C PHE A 110 8.62 -6.01 -9.18
N ILE A 111 9.16 -5.25 -8.23
CA ILE A 111 10.03 -4.11 -8.53
C ILE A 111 11.46 -4.41 -8.12
N GLN A 112 12.37 -4.27 -9.09
CA GLN A 112 13.81 -4.36 -8.90
C GLN A 112 14.43 -2.95 -8.95
N PRO A 113 15.42 -2.61 -8.10
CA PRO A 113 16.14 -1.34 -8.24
C PRO A 113 16.80 -1.23 -9.62
N ASN A 114 17.42 -2.31 -10.11
CA ASN A 114 17.97 -2.46 -11.45
C ASN A 114 18.07 -3.96 -11.81
N LYS A 115 18.42 -4.29 -13.05
CA LYS A 115 18.49 -5.65 -13.56
C LYS A 115 19.44 -6.60 -12.79
N ASN A 116 20.42 -6.05 -12.07
CA ASN A 116 21.43 -6.82 -11.32
C ASN A 116 21.07 -6.99 -9.83
N LYS A 117 19.94 -6.43 -9.39
CA LYS A 117 19.48 -6.52 -8.01
C LYS A 117 18.20 -7.37 -7.93
N SER A 118 18.06 -8.06 -6.80
CA SER A 118 16.82 -8.79 -6.50
C SER A 118 15.63 -7.84 -6.32
N ILE A 119 14.42 -8.41 -6.48
CA ILE A 119 13.17 -7.73 -6.15
C ILE A 119 13.22 -7.27 -4.69
N ASN A 120 12.94 -5.99 -4.46
CA ASN A 120 12.96 -5.40 -3.13
C ASN A 120 11.62 -4.77 -2.73
N ARG A 121 10.73 -4.52 -3.69
CA ARG A 121 9.38 -4.02 -3.47
C ARG A 121 8.39 -4.80 -4.32
N VAL A 122 7.17 -4.88 -3.81
CA VAL A 122 6.05 -5.49 -4.52
C VAL A 122 4.86 -4.55 -4.37
N MET A 123 4.26 -4.18 -5.49
CA MET A 123 2.98 -3.48 -5.53
C MET A 123 1.89 -4.51 -5.77
N MET A 124 0.78 -4.37 -5.06
CA MET A 124 -0.36 -5.27 -5.16
C MET A 124 -1.64 -4.45 -5.27
N CYS A 125 -2.59 -4.95 -6.05
CA CYS A 125 -3.92 -4.38 -6.16
C CYS A 125 -4.95 -5.50 -5.94
N PHE A 126 -5.82 -5.27 -4.98
CA PHE A 126 -6.92 -6.17 -4.61
C PHE A 126 -8.25 -5.54 -4.95
N GLY A 127 -9.26 -6.36 -5.16
CA GLY A 127 -10.66 -5.98 -5.30
C GLY A 127 -11.57 -7.10 -4.82
N LYS A 128 -12.88 -6.85 -4.76
CA LYS A 128 -13.88 -7.84 -4.34
C LYS A 128 -14.24 -8.85 -5.44
N GLU A 129 -14.09 -8.47 -6.68
CA GLU A 129 -14.34 -9.35 -7.82
C GLU A 129 -13.11 -10.21 -8.09
N GLU A 130 -13.32 -11.52 -8.25
CA GLU A 130 -12.28 -12.44 -8.71
C GLU A 130 -11.97 -12.19 -10.18
N LYS A 131 -10.71 -11.91 -10.51
CA LYS A 131 -10.22 -11.66 -11.87
C LYS A 131 -8.95 -12.46 -12.13
N GLU A 132 -8.65 -12.67 -13.41
CA GLU A 132 -7.34 -13.20 -13.81
C GLU A 132 -6.22 -12.29 -13.29
N LEU A 133 -5.23 -12.91 -12.63
CA LEU A 133 -4.12 -12.17 -12.05
C LEU A 133 -3.23 -11.58 -13.14
N ASN A 134 -3.10 -10.26 -13.16
CA ASN A 134 -2.14 -9.56 -13.99
C ASN A 134 -0.81 -9.39 -13.22
N GLU A 135 0.25 -10.00 -13.74
CA GLU A 135 1.57 -10.00 -13.12
C GLU A 135 2.60 -9.32 -14.00
N GLU A 136 3.40 -8.42 -13.45
CA GLU A 136 4.54 -7.83 -14.15
C GLU A 136 5.79 -7.77 -13.25
N THR A 137 6.95 -7.69 -13.90
CA THR A 137 8.22 -7.40 -13.24
C THR A 137 8.94 -6.30 -14.00
N PHE A 138 9.38 -5.26 -13.29
CA PHE A 138 10.14 -4.19 -13.91
C PHE A 138 11.24 -3.64 -13.01
N CYS A 139 12.20 -2.91 -13.62
CA CYS A 139 13.28 -2.24 -12.92
C CYS A 139 12.97 -0.74 -12.81
N VAL A 140 13.39 -0.12 -11.69
CA VAL A 140 13.36 1.35 -11.56
C VAL A 140 14.40 1.98 -12.50
N TYR A 141 15.63 1.45 -12.49
CA TYR A 141 16.73 1.95 -13.31
C TYR A 141 17.17 0.91 -14.35
N GLN A 142 17.38 1.35 -15.59
CA GLN A 142 18.02 0.53 -16.62
C GLN A 142 19.55 0.57 -16.54
N SER A 143 20.12 1.72 -16.10
CA SER A 143 21.54 1.93 -15.85
C SER A 143 21.73 2.95 -14.74
N HIS A 144 22.98 3.31 -14.40
CA HIS A 144 23.27 4.29 -13.34
C HIS A 144 22.54 5.63 -13.63
N GLN A 145 21.63 6.03 -12.71
CA GLN A 145 20.83 7.27 -12.76
C GLN A 145 19.92 7.43 -13.99
N VAL A 146 19.71 6.37 -14.78
CA VAL A 146 18.78 6.39 -15.90
C VAL A 146 17.59 5.51 -15.58
N TYR A 147 16.41 6.11 -15.49
CA TYR A 147 15.17 5.37 -15.27
C TYR A 147 14.86 4.41 -16.41
N SER A 148 14.22 3.29 -16.09
CA SER A 148 13.70 2.38 -17.11
C SER A 148 12.52 3.03 -17.84
N GLU A 149 12.28 2.58 -19.06
CA GLU A 149 11.14 3.02 -19.87
C GLU A 149 9.82 2.81 -19.11
N ARG A 150 9.64 1.63 -18.52
CA ARG A 150 8.44 1.31 -17.72
C ARG A 150 8.25 2.23 -16.53
N HIS A 151 9.30 2.52 -15.79
CA HIS A 151 9.23 3.47 -14.67
C HIS A 151 8.87 4.88 -15.18
N HIS A 152 9.47 5.31 -16.29
CA HIS A 152 9.17 6.61 -16.89
C HIS A 152 7.70 6.69 -17.35
N GLU A 153 7.17 5.66 -18.04
CA GLU A 153 5.75 5.61 -18.42
C GLU A 153 4.81 5.78 -17.23
N LEU A 154 5.10 5.08 -16.11
CA LEU A 154 4.26 5.12 -14.91
C LEU A 154 4.32 6.46 -14.18
N THR A 155 5.43 7.21 -14.30
CA THR A 155 5.69 8.37 -13.44
C THR A 155 5.74 9.70 -14.15
N ARG A 156 5.86 9.74 -15.49
CA ARG A 156 6.05 10.97 -16.29
C ARG A 156 5.00 12.06 -16.03
N ASN A 157 3.77 11.67 -15.71
CA ASN A 157 2.69 12.63 -15.46
C ASN A 157 2.69 13.19 -14.03
N PHE A 158 3.56 12.67 -13.15
CA PHE A 158 3.65 13.05 -11.73
C PHE A 158 4.92 13.81 -11.40
N TYR A 159 5.95 13.71 -12.22
CA TYR A 159 7.19 14.45 -12.04
C TYR A 159 7.25 15.64 -13.00
N LEU A 160 7.73 16.76 -12.49
CA LEU A 160 8.09 17.89 -13.33
C LEU A 160 9.25 17.47 -14.25
N ASP A 161 9.13 17.75 -15.54
CA ASP A 161 10.24 17.58 -16.47
C ASP A 161 11.43 18.41 -15.98
N LYS A 162 12.58 17.76 -15.80
CA LYS A 162 13.84 18.41 -15.45
C LYS A 162 14.69 18.60 -16.70
#